data_48d732fedbbe6183cef6e44df1ba59f9
#
_entry.id   48d732fedbbe6183cef6e44df1ba59f9
#
_cell.length_a   1.000
_cell.length_b   1.000
_cell.length_c   1.000
_cell.angle_alpha   90.00
_cell.angle_beta   90.00
_cell.angle_gamma   90.00
#
_symmetry.space_group_name_H-M   'P 1'
#
loop_
_entity.id
_entity.type
_entity.pdbx_description
1 polymer ?
#
loop_
_entity_poly.entity_id
_entity_poly.type
_entity_poly.pdbx_seq_one_letter_code
_entity_poly.pdbx_strand_id
1 'polypeptide(L)'
;MSHPDPIVIVSAARTPMGSFQGDFASLAAHDLGGVAIRAAVERAGIAPEWVTEVLFGNCLMAGQGQAPARQAALKGGLPQSAGAVTLSKMCGSGMRAAMFAHDMLVAGSHDVLVAGGMESMTNAPYLLQKGRGGYRIGHDRIFDHMMLDGLEDAYEPGRSMGTFGEDCAAKYQFTRAQQDAFATASVQRAQAAIASGAFAKEIAPVTVKGRGGETVVSMDEGPGKVKLDKIATLKPAFKKDGTVTAASSSSINDGAAAMVMMRASTAQSLGCRPLARIVSHATHAQAPEWFSTAPIGATEKALAKAGWRVGEVDLWEVNEAFAVVPMALMHDLKVPHDKVNVHGGACALGHPIGSSGARIMVTLIHALQARGLRKGLATLCIGGGEATAVALELI
;
A
#
# COMPACT_ATOMS: atom_id res chain seq x y z
N MET A 1 21.38 -9.83 13.99
CA MET A 1 21.62 -11.29 13.94
C MET A 1 20.46 -11.89 13.18
N SER A 2 20.69 -12.66 12.11
CA SER A 2 19.62 -13.36 11.38
C SER A 2 19.04 -14.45 12.29
N HIS A 3 17.70 -14.54 12.36
CA HIS A 3 17.03 -15.64 13.03
C HIS A 3 17.48 -16.96 12.37
N PRO A 4 17.79 -18.01 13.11
CA PRO A 4 18.25 -19.29 12.54
C PRO A 4 17.23 -19.93 11.61
N ASP A 5 15.94 -19.60 11.77
CA ASP A 5 14.84 -20.01 10.90
C ASP A 5 14.14 -18.74 10.35
N PRO A 6 14.54 -18.24 9.18
CA PRO A 6 14.09 -16.95 8.68
C PRO A 6 12.59 -17.00 8.31
N ILE A 7 11.93 -15.85 8.45
CA ILE A 7 10.53 -15.69 8.00
C ILE A 7 10.52 -15.40 6.50
N VAL A 8 9.77 -16.22 5.79
CA VAL A 8 9.66 -16.17 4.33
C VAL A 8 8.25 -15.83 3.88
N ILE A 9 8.18 -15.19 2.73
CA ILE A 9 6.96 -14.95 1.95
C ILE A 9 6.95 -16.04 0.87
N VAL A 10 5.93 -16.90 0.88
CA VAL A 10 5.83 -18.00 -0.08
C VAL A 10 4.90 -17.65 -1.25
N SER A 11 4.05 -16.66 -1.08
CA SER A 11 3.22 -16.11 -2.16
C SER A 11 2.87 -14.66 -1.90
N ALA A 12 2.59 -13.95 -2.99
CA ALA A 12 2.21 -12.54 -2.99
C ALA A 12 1.22 -12.28 -4.13
N ALA A 13 0.11 -11.59 -3.82
CA ALA A 13 -0.93 -11.27 -4.77
C ALA A 13 -1.56 -9.91 -4.46
N ARG A 14 -2.09 -9.22 -5.48
CA ARG A 14 -2.89 -8.02 -5.32
C ARG A 14 -4.06 -8.00 -6.31
N THR A 15 -5.10 -7.29 -6.01
CA THR A 15 -6.11 -6.93 -7.01
C THR A 15 -5.53 -5.87 -7.97
N PRO A 16 -6.14 -5.63 -9.12
CA PRO A 16 -5.98 -4.35 -9.80
C PRO A 16 -6.31 -3.20 -8.85
N MET A 17 -5.77 -2.01 -9.12
CA MET A 17 -6.15 -0.78 -8.42
C MET A 17 -7.28 -0.10 -9.19
N GLY A 18 -8.47 -0.02 -8.57
CA GLY A 18 -9.63 0.68 -9.12
C GLY A 18 -9.56 2.18 -8.84
N SER A 19 -10.05 2.98 -9.77
CA SER A 19 -10.20 4.43 -9.57
C SER A 19 -11.37 4.74 -8.63
N PHE A 20 -11.37 5.94 -8.06
CA PHE A 20 -12.51 6.44 -7.28
C PHE A 20 -13.79 6.40 -8.10
N GLN A 21 -14.82 5.74 -7.55
CA GLN A 21 -16.11 5.47 -8.22
C GLN A 21 -15.96 4.76 -9.59
N GLY A 22 -14.87 4.00 -9.76
CA GLY A 22 -14.56 3.26 -10.99
C GLY A 22 -15.03 1.81 -10.96
N ASP A 23 -14.21 0.93 -11.52
CA ASP A 23 -14.56 -0.48 -11.76
C ASP A 23 -14.98 -1.23 -10.49
N PHE A 24 -14.49 -0.83 -9.32
CA PHE A 24 -14.79 -1.48 -8.03
C PHE A 24 -15.85 -0.76 -7.19
N ALA A 25 -16.58 0.20 -7.74
CA ALA A 25 -17.56 1.00 -7.00
C ALA A 25 -18.62 0.18 -6.26
N SER A 26 -18.97 -1.01 -6.75
CA SER A 26 -19.95 -1.91 -6.12
C SER A 26 -19.37 -2.88 -5.09
N LEU A 27 -18.03 -2.88 -4.87
CA LEU A 27 -17.35 -3.82 -4.01
C LEU A 27 -16.88 -3.15 -2.72
N ALA A 28 -17.15 -3.78 -1.58
CA ALA A 28 -16.60 -3.36 -0.31
C ALA A 28 -15.10 -3.74 -0.21
N ALA A 29 -14.36 -3.09 0.70
CA ALA A 29 -12.96 -3.41 0.91
C ALA A 29 -12.72 -4.91 1.20
N HIS A 30 -13.57 -5.53 2.02
CA HIS A 30 -13.45 -6.95 2.34
C HIS A 30 -13.80 -7.89 1.17
N ASP A 31 -14.49 -7.45 0.11
CA ASP A 31 -14.64 -8.22 -1.13
C ASP A 31 -13.31 -8.30 -1.88
N LEU A 32 -12.65 -7.14 -2.05
CA LEU A 32 -11.32 -7.05 -2.65
C LEU A 32 -10.29 -7.80 -1.81
N GLY A 33 -10.34 -7.64 -0.48
CA GLY A 33 -9.49 -8.39 0.46
C GLY A 33 -9.64 -9.91 0.32
N GLY A 34 -10.87 -10.40 0.15
CA GLY A 34 -11.15 -11.82 -0.07
C GLY A 34 -10.52 -12.34 -1.37
N VAL A 35 -10.55 -11.57 -2.45
CA VAL A 35 -9.90 -11.94 -3.72
C VAL A 35 -8.39 -12.05 -3.54
N ALA A 36 -7.76 -11.05 -2.89
CA ALA A 36 -6.32 -11.04 -2.66
C ALA A 36 -5.87 -12.21 -1.76
N ILE A 37 -6.60 -12.49 -0.67
CA ILE A 37 -6.34 -13.60 0.25
C ILE A 37 -6.43 -14.93 -0.48
N ARG A 38 -7.53 -15.16 -1.21
CA ARG A 38 -7.73 -16.41 -1.99
C ARG A 38 -6.58 -16.63 -2.95
N ALA A 39 -6.26 -15.62 -3.76
CA ALA A 39 -5.18 -15.73 -4.74
C ALA A 39 -3.82 -15.98 -4.07
N ALA A 40 -3.54 -15.36 -2.94
CA ALA A 40 -2.30 -15.60 -2.21
C ALA A 40 -2.21 -17.03 -1.69
N VAL A 41 -3.28 -17.58 -1.10
CA VAL A 41 -3.32 -18.94 -0.58
C VAL A 41 -3.22 -19.97 -1.71
N GLU A 42 -3.98 -19.81 -2.79
CA GLU A 42 -3.91 -20.68 -3.96
C GLU A 42 -2.51 -20.69 -4.59
N ARG A 43 -1.87 -19.53 -4.73
CA ARG A 43 -0.49 -19.42 -5.27
C ARG A 43 0.56 -19.99 -4.34
N ALA A 44 0.32 -20.01 -3.03
CA ALA A 44 1.19 -20.67 -2.07
C ALA A 44 1.15 -22.20 -2.20
N GLY A 45 0.10 -22.75 -2.82
CA GLY A 45 -0.11 -24.18 -2.98
C GLY A 45 -0.40 -24.93 -1.67
N ILE A 46 -0.93 -24.21 -0.66
CA ILE A 46 -1.29 -24.79 0.64
C ILE A 46 -2.80 -24.95 0.79
N ALA A 47 -3.20 -25.90 1.62
CA ALA A 47 -4.60 -25.99 2.03
C ALA A 47 -4.96 -24.81 2.92
N PRO A 48 -6.15 -24.19 2.76
CA PRO A 48 -6.58 -23.03 3.55
C PRO A 48 -6.54 -23.25 5.06
N GLU A 49 -6.67 -24.51 5.51
CA GLU A 49 -6.66 -24.94 6.91
C GLU A 49 -5.32 -24.70 7.60
N TRP A 50 -4.23 -24.55 6.84
CA TRP A 50 -2.92 -24.20 7.42
C TRP A 50 -2.86 -22.76 7.89
N VAL A 51 -3.68 -21.85 7.35
CA VAL A 51 -3.72 -20.46 7.77
C VAL A 51 -4.41 -20.33 9.12
N THR A 52 -3.67 -19.95 10.14
CA THR A 52 -4.18 -19.82 11.51
C THR A 52 -4.65 -18.42 11.87
N GLU A 53 -4.10 -17.38 11.21
CA GLU A 53 -4.46 -16.00 11.49
C GLU A 53 -4.30 -15.14 10.23
N VAL A 54 -5.13 -14.10 10.11
CA VAL A 54 -5.07 -13.05 9.08
C VAL A 54 -4.83 -11.70 9.73
N LEU A 55 -3.78 -11.01 9.34
CA LEU A 55 -3.49 -9.63 9.74
C LEU A 55 -3.71 -8.71 8.55
N PHE A 56 -4.76 -7.88 8.59
CA PHE A 56 -5.16 -7.12 7.41
C PHE A 56 -5.39 -5.64 7.72
N GLY A 57 -4.66 -4.79 7.00
CA GLY A 57 -4.79 -3.35 7.06
C GLY A 57 -6.09 -2.86 6.44
N ASN A 58 -6.78 -1.94 7.12
CA ASN A 58 -7.93 -1.22 6.60
C ASN A 58 -8.10 0.05 7.43
N CYS A 59 -8.24 1.20 6.79
CA CYS A 59 -8.28 2.49 7.47
C CYS A 59 -9.70 3.03 7.57
N LEU A 60 -10.43 3.03 6.48
CA LEU A 60 -11.77 3.60 6.36
C LEU A 60 -12.83 2.54 6.69
N MET A 61 -12.93 2.20 7.96
CA MET A 61 -13.71 1.05 8.43
C MET A 61 -15.20 1.33 8.67
N ALA A 62 -15.63 2.58 8.71
CA ALA A 62 -17.02 2.91 8.98
C ALA A 62 -17.97 2.28 7.93
N GLY A 63 -19.08 1.72 8.38
CA GLY A 63 -20.09 1.12 7.50
C GLY A 63 -19.80 -0.27 6.94
N GLN A 64 -18.60 -0.84 7.20
CA GLN A 64 -18.22 -2.16 6.69
C GLN A 64 -18.75 -3.34 7.52
N GLY A 65 -19.41 -3.09 8.64
CA GLY A 65 -19.80 -4.12 9.60
C GLY A 65 -18.66 -4.50 10.54
N GLN A 66 -18.86 -5.58 11.30
CA GLN A 66 -17.86 -6.03 12.28
C GLN A 66 -16.67 -6.71 11.59
N ALA A 67 -15.46 -6.47 12.12
CA ALA A 67 -14.24 -7.18 11.78
C ALA A 67 -14.00 -7.35 10.27
N PRO A 68 -13.72 -6.27 9.51
CA PRO A 68 -13.55 -6.34 8.07
C PRO A 68 -12.51 -7.38 7.62
N ALA A 69 -11.39 -7.54 8.33
CA ALA A 69 -10.40 -8.59 8.01
C ALA A 69 -10.98 -9.99 8.14
N ARG A 70 -11.85 -10.24 9.13
CA ARG A 70 -12.52 -11.52 9.29
C ARG A 70 -13.48 -11.80 8.13
N GLN A 71 -14.21 -10.78 7.68
CA GLN A 71 -15.08 -10.89 6.51
C GLN A 71 -14.26 -11.22 5.26
N ALA A 72 -13.11 -10.54 5.07
CA ALA A 72 -12.20 -10.82 3.96
C ALA A 72 -11.63 -12.24 4.03
N ALA A 73 -11.23 -12.72 5.21
CA ALA A 73 -10.71 -14.07 5.42
C ALA A 73 -11.73 -15.14 4.97
N LEU A 74 -12.98 -15.02 5.43
CA LEU A 74 -14.05 -15.98 5.07
C LEU A 74 -14.42 -15.90 3.58
N LYS A 75 -14.49 -14.69 3.00
CA LYS A 75 -14.71 -14.50 1.56
C LYS A 75 -13.54 -15.02 0.72
N GLY A 76 -12.33 -14.99 1.28
CA GLY A 76 -11.12 -15.59 0.71
C GLY A 76 -11.10 -17.12 0.75
N GLY A 77 -12.07 -17.76 1.41
CA GLY A 77 -12.18 -19.21 1.49
C GLY A 77 -11.39 -19.83 2.64
N LEU A 78 -10.94 -19.03 3.61
CA LEU A 78 -10.28 -19.54 4.80
C LEU A 78 -11.31 -20.20 5.76
N PRO A 79 -10.89 -21.20 6.55
CA PRO A 79 -11.78 -21.88 7.48
C PRO A 79 -12.22 -20.97 8.62
N GLN A 80 -13.33 -21.34 9.26
CA GLN A 80 -13.86 -20.59 10.42
C GLN A 80 -12.92 -20.64 11.63
N SER A 81 -11.98 -21.58 11.66
CA SER A 81 -10.94 -21.69 12.70
C SER A 81 -9.81 -20.66 12.55
N ALA A 82 -9.61 -20.07 11.36
CA ALA A 82 -8.60 -19.03 11.17
C ALA A 82 -9.03 -17.74 11.86
N GLY A 83 -8.22 -17.19 12.75
CA GLY A 83 -8.45 -15.88 13.36
C GLY A 83 -8.29 -14.73 12.35
N ALA A 84 -8.68 -13.50 12.73
CA ALA A 84 -8.40 -12.34 11.89
C ALA A 84 -8.37 -11.05 12.70
N VAL A 85 -7.39 -10.19 12.42
CA VAL A 85 -7.24 -8.87 13.02
C VAL A 85 -7.29 -7.80 11.92
N THR A 86 -8.21 -6.85 12.06
CA THR A 86 -8.21 -5.62 11.28
C THR A 86 -7.35 -4.59 12.03
N LEU A 87 -6.38 -3.99 11.34
CA LEU A 87 -5.52 -3.00 11.94
C LEU A 87 -5.43 -1.73 11.07
N SER A 88 -5.27 -0.59 11.73
CA SER A 88 -5.01 0.68 11.08
C SER A 88 -3.70 1.30 11.60
N LYS A 89 -2.84 1.65 10.67
CA LYS A 89 -1.70 2.55 10.81
C LYS A 89 -1.68 3.46 9.58
N MET A 90 -2.84 3.99 9.22
CA MET A 90 -3.05 4.80 8.02
C MET A 90 -2.39 4.14 6.78
N CYS A 91 -1.68 4.90 5.96
CA CYS A 91 -1.01 4.43 4.75
C CYS A 91 -0.11 3.19 4.98
N GLY A 92 0.43 3.04 6.18
CA GLY A 92 1.31 1.94 6.58
C GLY A 92 0.62 0.64 7.00
N SER A 93 -0.71 0.59 7.04
CA SER A 93 -1.47 -0.52 7.62
C SER A 93 -1.10 -1.88 7.02
N GLY A 94 -1.09 -2.01 5.70
CA GLY A 94 -0.77 -3.27 5.02
C GLY A 94 0.67 -3.74 5.25
N MET A 95 1.64 -2.82 5.27
CA MET A 95 3.03 -3.16 5.59
C MET A 95 3.18 -3.50 7.08
N ARG A 96 2.48 -2.77 7.97
CA ARG A 96 2.51 -3.07 9.41
C ARG A 96 1.91 -4.44 9.72
N ALA A 97 0.89 -4.85 8.98
CA ALA A 97 0.35 -6.21 9.06
C ALA A 97 1.44 -7.27 8.78
N ALA A 98 2.23 -7.08 7.72
CA ALA A 98 3.35 -7.97 7.40
C ALA A 98 4.47 -7.94 8.47
N MET A 99 4.76 -6.77 9.05
CA MET A 99 5.73 -6.63 10.14
C MET A 99 5.27 -7.36 11.40
N PHE A 100 3.99 -7.24 11.78
CA PHE A 100 3.43 -7.99 12.91
C PHE A 100 3.40 -9.49 12.64
N ALA A 101 3.03 -9.92 11.41
CA ALA A 101 3.08 -11.33 11.03
C ALA A 101 4.50 -11.89 11.16
N HIS A 102 5.52 -11.13 10.71
CA HIS A 102 6.92 -11.50 10.90
C HIS A 102 7.24 -11.71 12.40
N ASP A 103 6.91 -10.74 13.25
CA ASP A 103 7.22 -10.79 14.68
C ASP A 103 6.48 -11.94 15.40
N MET A 104 5.21 -12.21 15.04
CA MET A 104 4.42 -13.33 15.57
C MET A 104 4.99 -14.69 15.14
N LEU A 105 5.47 -14.82 13.91
CA LEU A 105 6.12 -16.04 13.41
C LEU A 105 7.48 -16.26 14.09
N VAL A 106 8.27 -15.20 14.32
CA VAL A 106 9.52 -15.26 15.09
C VAL A 106 9.25 -15.69 16.54
N ALA A 107 8.19 -15.16 17.16
CA ALA A 107 7.77 -15.52 18.51
C ALA A 107 7.21 -16.95 18.62
N GLY A 108 6.90 -17.61 17.51
CA GLY A 108 6.32 -18.94 17.49
C GLY A 108 4.84 -18.99 17.86
N SER A 109 4.14 -17.86 17.87
CA SER A 109 2.69 -17.80 18.18
C SER A 109 1.84 -18.46 17.09
N HIS A 110 2.33 -18.49 15.86
CA HIS A 110 1.67 -19.06 14.68
C HIS A 110 2.68 -19.71 13.76
N ASP A 111 2.19 -20.57 12.85
CA ASP A 111 3.02 -21.27 11.86
C ASP A 111 2.83 -20.73 10.44
N VAL A 112 1.61 -20.40 10.07
CA VAL A 112 1.25 -19.85 8.76
C VAL A 112 0.28 -18.69 8.95
N LEU A 113 0.65 -17.53 8.40
CA LEU A 113 -0.14 -16.30 8.47
C LEU A 113 -0.39 -15.73 7.08
N VAL A 114 -1.56 -15.08 6.92
CA VAL A 114 -1.80 -14.17 5.80
C VAL A 114 -1.70 -12.76 6.31
N ALA A 115 -0.83 -11.97 5.68
CA ALA A 115 -0.69 -10.55 5.98
C ALA A 115 -0.93 -9.70 4.74
N GLY A 116 -1.57 -8.55 4.91
CA GLY A 116 -1.89 -7.68 3.78
C GLY A 116 -2.71 -6.47 4.17
N GLY A 117 -3.49 -6.00 3.23
CA GLY A 117 -4.41 -4.90 3.46
C GLY A 117 -5.38 -4.69 2.30
N MET A 118 -6.42 -3.94 2.58
CA MET A 118 -7.51 -3.64 1.67
C MET A 118 -8.03 -2.24 1.95
N GLU A 119 -8.60 -1.61 0.94
CA GLU A 119 -9.35 -0.36 1.10
C GLU A 119 -10.37 -0.23 -0.01
N SER A 120 -11.54 0.30 0.32
CA SER A 120 -12.48 0.86 -0.64
C SER A 120 -12.75 2.31 -0.23
N MET A 121 -11.99 3.22 -0.80
CA MET A 121 -12.17 4.65 -0.53
C MET A 121 -13.46 5.15 -1.18
N THR A 122 -13.88 4.53 -2.28
CA THR A 122 -15.15 4.80 -2.96
C THR A 122 -16.36 4.59 -2.03
N ASN A 123 -16.31 3.59 -1.16
CA ASN A 123 -17.43 3.23 -0.29
C ASN A 123 -17.30 3.78 1.14
N ALA A 124 -16.35 4.69 1.38
CA ALA A 124 -16.27 5.42 2.64
C ALA A 124 -17.53 6.28 2.83
N PRO A 125 -18.31 6.09 3.91
CA PRO A 125 -19.59 6.77 4.09
C PRO A 125 -19.41 8.22 4.57
N TYR A 126 -20.50 8.98 4.48
CA TYR A 126 -20.61 10.26 5.17
C TYR A 126 -21.06 10.04 6.61
N LEU A 127 -20.57 10.87 7.53
CA LEU A 127 -20.74 10.75 8.98
C LEU A 127 -21.58 11.89 9.55
N LEU A 128 -22.48 11.56 10.46
CA LEU A 128 -23.27 12.48 11.26
C LEU A 128 -22.78 12.41 12.73
N GLN A 129 -21.78 13.22 13.08
CA GLN A 129 -21.12 13.13 14.40
C GLN A 129 -22.08 13.34 15.59
N LYS A 130 -23.07 14.23 15.45
CA LYS A 130 -24.07 14.50 16.48
C LYS A 130 -25.33 13.64 16.38
N GLY A 131 -25.38 12.69 15.43
CA GLY A 131 -26.57 11.88 15.17
C GLY A 131 -27.09 11.16 16.40
N ARG A 132 -26.24 10.64 17.29
CA ARG A 132 -26.64 9.93 18.51
C ARG A 132 -27.19 10.87 19.59
N GLY A 133 -26.62 12.04 19.76
CA GLY A 133 -27.06 13.04 20.73
C GLY A 133 -28.19 13.95 20.21
N GLY A 134 -28.45 13.91 18.91
CA GLY A 134 -29.46 14.71 18.21
C GLY A 134 -29.00 16.11 17.79
N TYR A 135 -29.58 16.59 16.72
CA TYR A 135 -29.45 17.95 16.18
C TYR A 135 -30.60 18.80 16.72
N ARG A 136 -30.39 19.51 17.81
CA ARG A 136 -31.48 20.20 18.52
C ARG A 136 -32.03 21.41 17.78
N ILE A 137 -31.16 22.34 17.36
CA ILE A 137 -31.52 23.58 16.67
C ILE A 137 -30.33 24.07 15.84
N GLY A 138 -30.64 24.68 14.67
CA GLY A 138 -29.64 25.21 13.75
C GLY A 138 -29.10 24.19 12.77
N HIS A 139 -28.26 24.66 11.85
CA HIS A 139 -27.60 23.83 10.85
C HIS A 139 -26.39 23.10 11.44
N ASP A 140 -26.07 21.92 10.87
CA ASP A 140 -24.82 21.18 11.18
C ASP A 140 -24.24 20.60 9.89
N ARG A 141 -23.07 19.94 10.00
CA ARG A 141 -22.30 19.42 8.87
C ARG A 141 -22.44 17.90 8.76
N ILE A 142 -22.35 17.42 7.53
CA ILE A 142 -22.07 16.04 7.17
C ILE A 142 -20.58 15.97 6.88
N PHE A 143 -19.87 14.99 7.47
CA PHE A 143 -18.45 14.81 7.28
C PHE A 143 -18.20 13.63 6.34
N ASP A 144 -17.34 13.82 5.36
CA ASP A 144 -16.85 12.73 4.53
C ASP A 144 -15.81 11.93 5.36
N HIS A 145 -16.11 10.64 5.62
CA HIS A 145 -15.20 9.75 6.36
C HIS A 145 -13.82 9.64 5.70
N MET A 146 -13.78 9.60 4.37
CA MET A 146 -12.53 9.53 3.63
C MET A 146 -11.66 10.77 3.87
N MET A 147 -12.28 11.96 3.89
CA MET A 147 -11.56 13.21 4.16
C MET A 147 -11.16 13.29 5.63
N LEU A 148 -12.13 13.16 6.53
CA LEU A 148 -11.93 13.38 7.97
C LEU A 148 -10.91 12.42 8.59
N ASP A 149 -11.01 11.12 8.26
CA ASP A 149 -10.21 10.08 8.91
C ASP A 149 -9.07 9.55 8.01
N GLY A 150 -8.96 10.03 6.77
CA GLY A 150 -7.98 9.55 5.81
C GLY A 150 -7.08 10.61 5.17
N LEU A 151 -7.62 11.78 4.82
CA LEU A 151 -6.94 12.75 3.96
C LEU A 151 -6.78 14.16 4.59
N GLU A 152 -7.35 14.40 5.77
CA GLU A 152 -7.13 15.58 6.58
C GLU A 152 -6.19 15.27 7.75
N ASP A 153 -5.47 16.29 8.22
CA ASP A 153 -4.60 16.16 9.37
C ASP A 153 -5.40 16.13 10.68
N ALA A 154 -5.04 15.23 11.57
CA ALA A 154 -5.72 15.08 12.86
C ALA A 154 -5.32 16.16 13.89
N TYR A 155 -4.17 16.80 13.70
CA TYR A 155 -3.59 17.78 14.61
C TYR A 155 -3.89 19.22 14.21
N GLU A 156 -4.10 19.45 12.90
CA GLU A 156 -4.57 20.70 12.31
C GLU A 156 -5.88 20.44 11.54
N PRO A 157 -7.04 20.34 12.21
CA PRO A 157 -8.31 19.98 11.58
C PRO A 157 -8.66 20.85 10.38
N GLY A 158 -9.05 20.22 9.27
CA GLY A 158 -9.34 20.87 8.00
C GLY A 158 -8.12 21.11 7.12
N ARG A 159 -6.93 20.80 7.59
CA ARG A 159 -5.71 20.89 6.78
C ARG A 159 -5.55 19.61 5.95
N SER A 160 -5.59 19.74 4.62
CA SER A 160 -5.39 18.62 3.70
C SER A 160 -3.93 18.14 3.70
N MET A 161 -3.74 16.82 3.63
CA MET A 161 -2.41 16.18 3.56
C MET A 161 -1.55 16.73 2.41
N GLY A 162 -2.14 17.17 1.31
CA GLY A 162 -1.41 17.74 0.17
C GLY A 162 -0.70 19.07 0.47
N THR A 163 -1.17 19.82 1.47
CA THR A 163 -0.49 21.07 1.88
C THR A 163 0.87 20.80 2.52
N PHE A 164 1.05 19.67 3.20
CA PHE A 164 2.35 19.23 3.70
C PHE A 164 3.28 18.77 2.56
N GLY A 165 2.71 18.28 1.46
CA GLY A 165 3.46 18.07 0.22
C GLY A 165 4.07 19.37 -0.33
N GLU A 166 3.31 20.47 -0.27
CA GLU A 166 3.82 21.80 -0.62
C GLU A 166 4.95 22.28 0.33
N ASP A 167 4.81 22.02 1.63
CA ASP A 167 5.85 22.36 2.60
C ASP A 167 7.14 21.55 2.36
N CYS A 168 7.01 20.28 2.01
CA CYS A 168 8.12 19.43 1.60
C CYS A 168 8.79 19.97 0.32
N ALA A 169 7.99 20.32 -0.70
CA ALA A 169 8.48 20.90 -1.94
C ALA A 169 9.27 22.20 -1.68
N ALA A 170 8.74 23.05 -0.81
CA ALA A 170 9.40 24.30 -0.42
C ALA A 170 10.72 24.05 0.31
N LYS A 171 10.74 23.13 1.29
CA LYS A 171 11.94 22.78 2.07
C LYS A 171 13.08 22.27 1.19
N TYR A 172 12.77 21.39 0.24
CA TYR A 172 13.75 20.79 -0.67
C TYR A 172 13.97 21.60 -1.95
N GLN A 173 13.23 22.71 -2.12
CA GLN A 173 13.22 23.53 -3.33
C GLN A 173 12.89 22.72 -4.60
N PHE A 174 12.01 21.72 -4.48
CA PHE A 174 11.54 20.96 -5.62
C PHE A 174 10.61 21.82 -6.47
N THR A 175 11.02 22.08 -7.70
CA THR A 175 10.22 22.87 -8.64
C THR A 175 9.01 22.08 -9.15
N ARG A 176 8.02 22.79 -9.66
CA ARG A 176 6.87 22.19 -10.35
C ARG A 176 7.33 21.27 -11.49
N ALA A 177 8.28 21.70 -12.30
CA ALA A 177 8.80 20.91 -13.43
C ALA A 177 9.46 19.61 -12.98
N GLN A 178 10.18 19.59 -11.87
CA GLN A 178 10.76 18.36 -11.30
C GLN A 178 9.69 17.38 -10.82
N GLN A 179 8.64 17.87 -10.15
CA GLN A 179 7.53 17.06 -9.69
C GLN A 179 6.72 16.49 -10.86
N ASP A 180 6.46 17.30 -11.89
CA ASP A 180 5.79 16.85 -13.11
C ASP A 180 6.62 15.80 -13.87
N ALA A 181 7.94 15.96 -13.93
CA ALA A 181 8.84 14.97 -14.54
C ALA A 181 8.83 13.65 -13.80
N PHE A 182 8.82 13.69 -12.44
CA PHE A 182 8.69 12.49 -11.62
C PHE A 182 7.36 11.79 -11.86
N ALA A 183 6.24 12.52 -11.82
CA ALA A 183 4.90 11.97 -12.07
C ALA A 183 4.78 11.38 -13.48
N THR A 184 5.33 12.07 -14.48
CA THR A 184 5.37 11.58 -15.86
C THR A 184 6.12 10.25 -15.96
N ALA A 185 7.28 10.13 -15.31
CA ALA A 185 8.06 8.90 -15.28
C ALA A 185 7.29 7.77 -14.59
N SER A 186 6.59 8.05 -13.49
CA SER A 186 5.75 7.07 -12.80
C SER A 186 4.65 6.53 -13.73
N VAL A 187 3.93 7.41 -14.42
CA VAL A 187 2.87 7.01 -15.37
C VAL A 187 3.45 6.22 -16.55
N GLN A 188 4.54 6.67 -17.17
CA GLN A 188 5.18 5.98 -18.27
C GLN A 188 5.64 4.56 -17.89
N ARG A 189 6.22 4.42 -16.70
CA ARG A 189 6.63 3.11 -16.16
C ARG A 189 5.45 2.19 -15.92
N ALA A 190 4.35 2.70 -15.35
CA ALA A 190 3.14 1.92 -15.13
C ALA A 190 2.49 1.48 -16.45
N GLN A 191 2.38 2.37 -17.43
CA GLN A 191 1.88 2.04 -18.77
C GLN A 191 2.77 1.00 -19.48
N ALA A 192 4.09 1.14 -19.38
CA ALA A 192 5.03 0.15 -19.93
C ALA A 192 4.92 -1.21 -19.21
N ALA A 193 4.77 -1.22 -17.88
CA ALA A 193 4.58 -2.45 -17.12
C ALA A 193 3.28 -3.17 -17.49
N ILE A 194 2.18 -2.44 -17.69
CA ILE A 194 0.92 -3.00 -18.19
C ILE A 194 1.11 -3.58 -19.61
N ALA A 195 1.69 -2.81 -20.51
CA ALA A 195 1.87 -3.23 -21.91
C ALA A 195 2.78 -4.45 -22.06
N SER A 196 3.80 -4.58 -21.20
CA SER A 196 4.72 -5.73 -21.19
C SER A 196 4.19 -6.95 -20.43
N GLY A 197 3.06 -6.83 -19.71
CA GLY A 197 2.54 -7.88 -18.85
C GLY A 197 3.33 -8.08 -17.55
N ALA A 198 4.15 -7.10 -17.13
CA ALA A 198 4.96 -7.20 -15.90
C ALA A 198 4.12 -7.44 -14.64
N PHE A 199 2.89 -6.95 -14.60
CA PHE A 199 1.96 -7.15 -13.48
C PHE A 199 1.19 -8.48 -13.51
N ALA A 200 1.28 -9.28 -14.59
CA ALA A 200 0.46 -10.48 -14.75
C ALA A 200 0.63 -11.52 -13.62
N LYS A 201 1.82 -11.62 -13.05
CA LYS A 201 2.11 -12.57 -11.96
C LYS A 201 1.63 -12.07 -10.59
N GLU A 202 1.49 -10.77 -10.39
CA GLU A 202 1.04 -10.22 -9.10
C GLU A 202 -0.46 -9.99 -9.04
N ILE A 203 -1.09 -9.62 -10.16
CA ILE A 203 -2.52 -9.32 -10.21
C ILE A 203 -3.38 -10.60 -10.09
N ALA A 204 -4.36 -10.53 -9.20
CA ALA A 204 -5.50 -11.44 -9.10
C ALA A 204 -6.72 -10.75 -9.72
N PRO A 205 -7.27 -11.24 -10.84
CA PRO A 205 -8.44 -10.64 -11.46
C PRO A 205 -9.64 -10.62 -10.52
N VAL A 206 -10.45 -9.57 -10.61
CA VAL A 206 -11.64 -9.36 -9.79
C VAL A 206 -12.88 -9.45 -10.69
N THR A 207 -13.81 -10.34 -10.36
CA THR A 207 -15.10 -10.41 -11.03
C THR A 207 -16.08 -9.46 -10.37
N VAL A 208 -16.57 -8.48 -11.14
CA VAL A 208 -17.56 -7.49 -10.72
C VAL A 208 -18.90 -7.85 -11.33
N LYS A 209 -19.92 -7.99 -10.47
CA LYS A 209 -21.31 -8.25 -10.91
C LYS A 209 -22.04 -6.94 -11.10
N GLY A 210 -22.60 -6.70 -12.28
CA GLY A 210 -23.38 -5.55 -12.63
C GLY A 210 -24.73 -5.90 -13.26
N ARG A 211 -25.53 -4.90 -13.55
CA ARG A 211 -26.85 -5.09 -14.20
C ARG A 211 -26.75 -5.75 -15.58
N GLY A 212 -25.60 -5.60 -16.27
CA GLY A 212 -25.34 -6.17 -17.59
C GLY A 212 -24.63 -7.53 -17.58
N GLY A 213 -24.42 -8.14 -16.42
CA GLY A 213 -23.66 -9.38 -16.28
C GLY A 213 -22.39 -9.24 -15.43
N GLU A 214 -21.48 -10.18 -15.59
CA GLU A 214 -20.20 -10.18 -14.89
C GLU A 214 -19.09 -9.58 -15.79
N THR A 215 -18.26 -8.74 -15.21
CA THR A 215 -17.06 -8.19 -15.85
C THR A 215 -15.82 -8.60 -15.06
N VAL A 216 -14.79 -9.09 -15.75
CA VAL A 216 -13.51 -9.44 -15.12
C VAL A 216 -12.55 -8.26 -15.29
N VAL A 217 -12.18 -7.63 -14.18
CA VAL A 217 -11.19 -6.57 -14.12
C VAL A 217 -9.82 -7.19 -13.82
N SER A 218 -8.86 -7.03 -14.72
CA SER A 218 -7.52 -7.64 -14.65
C SER A 218 -6.37 -6.66 -14.83
N MET A 219 -6.67 -5.36 -14.94
CA MET A 219 -5.66 -4.31 -15.14
C MET A 219 -5.92 -3.14 -14.19
N ASP A 220 -4.85 -2.46 -13.78
CA ASP A 220 -4.92 -1.21 -13.03
C ASP A 220 -5.60 -0.13 -13.88
N GLU A 221 -6.62 0.50 -13.32
CA GLU A 221 -7.51 1.41 -14.06
C GLU A 221 -6.86 2.79 -14.32
N GLY A 222 -6.06 3.27 -13.35
CA GLY A 222 -5.50 4.62 -13.35
C GLY A 222 -4.59 4.94 -14.52
N PRO A 223 -3.53 4.14 -14.81
CA PRO A 223 -2.51 4.48 -15.80
C PRO A 223 -3.06 4.69 -17.21
N GLY A 224 -4.11 3.96 -17.58
CA GLY A 224 -4.75 4.07 -18.90
C GLY A 224 -5.53 5.38 -19.10
N LYS A 225 -5.90 6.07 -18.01
CA LYS A 225 -6.68 7.31 -18.05
C LYS A 225 -5.82 8.57 -18.10
N VAL A 226 -4.53 8.48 -17.78
CA VAL A 226 -3.65 9.65 -17.70
C VAL A 226 -3.17 10.07 -19.08
N LYS A 227 -3.38 11.36 -19.39
CA LYS A 227 -2.86 12.02 -20.62
C LYS A 227 -1.58 12.76 -20.28
N LEU A 228 -0.44 12.20 -20.70
CA LEU A 228 0.89 12.71 -20.35
C LEU A 228 1.10 14.18 -20.80
N ASP A 229 0.57 14.58 -21.96
CA ASP A 229 0.64 15.92 -22.52
C ASP A 229 -0.12 16.97 -21.65
N LYS A 230 -1.00 16.53 -20.76
CA LYS A 230 -1.76 17.42 -19.88
C LYS A 230 -1.11 17.66 -18.53
N ILE A 231 -0.14 16.85 -18.11
CA ILE A 231 0.47 16.96 -16.77
C ILE A 231 1.00 18.37 -16.51
N ALA A 232 1.78 18.92 -17.43
CA ALA A 232 2.35 20.26 -17.29
C ALA A 232 1.31 21.41 -17.24
N THR A 233 0.08 21.15 -17.73
CA THR A 233 -1.01 22.16 -17.79
C THR A 233 -1.92 22.13 -16.56
N LEU A 234 -1.75 21.15 -15.66
CA LEU A 234 -2.60 21.03 -14.47
C LEU A 234 -2.39 22.21 -13.52
N LYS A 235 -3.47 22.63 -12.88
CA LYS A 235 -3.40 23.66 -11.82
C LYS A 235 -2.90 23.02 -10.51
N PRO A 236 -2.23 23.80 -9.64
CA PRO A 236 -1.96 23.35 -8.27
C PRO A 236 -3.24 22.92 -7.57
N ALA A 237 -3.15 21.83 -6.80
CA ALA A 237 -4.33 21.19 -6.21
C ALA A 237 -4.63 21.66 -4.77
N PHE A 238 -3.61 22.05 -4.01
CA PHE A 238 -3.73 22.27 -2.56
C PHE A 238 -3.45 23.70 -2.11
N LYS A 239 -2.74 24.49 -2.92
CA LYS A 239 -2.39 25.88 -2.62
C LYS A 239 -2.46 26.69 -3.90
N LYS A 240 -3.03 27.90 -3.86
CA LYS A 240 -3.26 28.75 -5.04
C LYS A 240 -2.01 28.93 -5.92
N ASP A 241 -0.87 29.20 -5.29
CA ASP A 241 0.42 29.39 -5.95
C ASP A 241 1.38 28.24 -5.63
N GLY A 242 0.83 27.01 -5.46
CA GLY A 242 1.57 25.81 -5.13
C GLY A 242 2.20 25.12 -6.35
N THR A 243 2.87 24.03 -6.08
CA THR A 243 3.57 23.22 -7.08
C THR A 243 3.05 21.79 -7.20
N VAL A 244 2.34 21.31 -6.17
CA VAL A 244 1.75 19.97 -6.13
C VAL A 244 0.44 19.95 -6.91
N THR A 245 0.32 19.01 -7.84
CA THR A 245 -0.87 18.84 -8.69
C THR A 245 -1.53 17.49 -8.48
N ALA A 246 -2.68 17.29 -9.12
CA ALA A 246 -3.33 15.97 -9.14
C ALA A 246 -2.43 14.88 -9.75
N ALA A 247 -1.55 15.21 -10.71
CA ALA A 247 -0.62 14.24 -11.30
C ALA A 247 0.58 13.91 -10.39
N SER A 248 1.05 14.88 -9.60
CA SER A 248 2.14 14.69 -8.63
C SER A 248 1.64 14.26 -7.23
N SER A 249 0.38 13.86 -7.15
CA SER A 249 -0.28 13.29 -5.97
C SER A 249 -0.81 11.91 -6.30
N SER A 250 -0.90 11.04 -5.31
CA SER A 250 -1.62 9.78 -5.47
C SER A 250 -3.12 10.04 -5.65
N SER A 251 -3.77 9.22 -6.47
CA SER A 251 -5.23 9.25 -6.62
C SER A 251 -5.93 8.45 -5.52
N ILE A 252 -7.21 8.73 -5.33
CA ILE A 252 -8.12 7.99 -4.47
C ILE A 252 -8.48 6.68 -5.18
N ASN A 253 -8.33 5.55 -4.50
CA ASN A 253 -8.43 4.23 -5.13
C ASN A 253 -9.01 3.16 -4.22
N ASP A 254 -9.43 2.07 -4.85
CA ASP A 254 -9.88 0.84 -4.22
C ASP A 254 -8.93 -0.29 -4.59
N GLY A 255 -8.61 -1.18 -3.64
CA GLY A 255 -7.73 -2.31 -3.92
C GLY A 255 -7.33 -3.10 -2.68
N ALA A 256 -6.71 -4.26 -2.92
CA ALA A 256 -6.21 -5.13 -1.86
C ALA A 256 -4.92 -5.84 -2.29
N ALA A 257 -4.10 -6.22 -1.29
CA ALA A 257 -2.92 -7.04 -1.49
C ALA A 257 -2.72 -7.98 -0.30
N ALA A 258 -2.24 -9.20 -0.56
CA ALA A 258 -2.03 -10.22 0.44
C ALA A 258 -0.76 -11.03 0.18
N MET A 259 -0.13 -11.49 1.25
CA MET A 259 1.05 -12.35 1.24
C MET A 259 0.84 -13.49 2.22
N VAL A 260 1.25 -14.72 1.85
CA VAL A 260 1.34 -15.85 2.78
C VAL A 260 2.75 -15.90 3.34
N MET A 261 2.85 -15.94 4.67
CA MET A 261 4.09 -15.86 5.42
C MET A 261 4.22 -17.01 6.42
N MET A 262 5.42 -17.53 6.57
CA MET A 262 5.73 -18.62 7.48
C MET A 262 7.25 -18.67 7.77
N ARG A 263 7.67 -19.54 8.71
CA ARG A 263 9.08 -19.87 8.87
C ARG A 263 9.59 -20.70 7.69
N ALA A 264 10.86 -20.59 7.36
CA ALA A 264 11.48 -21.35 6.27
C ALA A 264 11.35 -22.87 6.48
N SER A 265 11.49 -23.35 7.72
CA SER A 265 11.27 -24.76 8.08
C SER A 265 9.84 -25.22 7.82
N THR A 266 8.84 -24.37 8.12
CA THR A 266 7.43 -24.63 7.83
C THR A 266 7.20 -24.68 6.31
N ALA A 267 7.78 -23.74 5.56
CA ALA A 267 7.69 -23.74 4.09
C ALA A 267 8.27 -25.04 3.51
N GLN A 268 9.42 -25.47 4.00
CA GLN A 268 10.03 -26.73 3.59
C GLN A 268 9.13 -27.93 3.90
N SER A 269 8.54 -28.00 5.08
CA SER A 269 7.66 -29.11 5.49
C SER A 269 6.37 -29.20 4.68
N LEU A 270 5.85 -28.04 4.22
CA LEU A 270 4.67 -27.93 3.38
C LEU A 270 4.97 -28.02 1.88
N GLY A 271 6.25 -28.15 1.49
CA GLY A 271 6.66 -28.19 0.09
C GLY A 271 6.52 -26.84 -0.64
N CYS A 272 6.41 -25.74 0.09
CA CYS A 272 6.30 -24.40 -0.48
C CYS A 272 7.66 -23.88 -0.93
N ARG A 273 7.68 -23.23 -2.08
CA ARG A 273 8.88 -22.52 -2.55
C ARG A 273 8.86 -21.07 -2.07
N PRO A 274 9.79 -20.64 -1.21
CA PRO A 274 9.87 -19.26 -0.80
C PRO A 274 10.18 -18.32 -1.98
N LEU A 275 9.52 -17.16 -2.01
CA LEU A 275 9.80 -16.07 -2.95
C LEU A 275 10.88 -15.14 -2.40
N ALA A 276 10.70 -14.73 -1.13
CA ALA A 276 11.57 -13.78 -0.46
C ALA A 276 11.62 -14.04 1.04
N ARG A 277 12.66 -13.56 1.72
CA ARG A 277 12.69 -13.43 3.17
C ARG A 277 12.58 -11.97 3.60
N ILE A 278 11.98 -11.72 4.74
CA ILE A 278 12.09 -10.42 5.41
C ILE A 278 13.40 -10.40 6.17
N VAL A 279 14.32 -9.52 5.75
CA VAL A 279 15.64 -9.39 6.37
C VAL A 279 15.56 -8.48 7.59
N SER A 280 14.81 -7.40 7.49
CA SER A 280 14.57 -6.48 8.59
C SER A 280 13.33 -5.64 8.31
N HIS A 281 12.82 -5.03 9.37
CA HIS A 281 11.82 -3.97 9.27
C HIS A 281 12.00 -2.91 10.36
N ALA A 282 11.47 -1.72 10.10
CA ALA A 282 11.54 -0.62 11.04
C ALA A 282 10.35 0.32 10.92
N THR A 283 10.10 1.06 11.99
CA THR A 283 9.20 2.21 12.03
C THR A 283 10.00 3.46 12.39
N HIS A 284 9.49 4.61 11.93
CA HIS A 284 9.99 5.91 12.34
C HIS A 284 8.80 6.81 12.64
N ALA A 285 8.97 7.71 13.60
CA ALA A 285 8.02 8.78 13.92
C ALA A 285 8.79 10.09 14.12
N GLN A 286 8.19 11.18 13.70
CA GLN A 286 8.70 12.55 13.80
C GLN A 286 7.52 13.53 13.88
N ALA A 287 7.78 14.82 13.80
CA ALA A 287 6.72 15.84 13.81
C ALA A 287 5.69 15.59 12.68
N PRO A 288 4.38 15.64 12.97
CA PRO A 288 3.31 15.28 12.02
C PRO A 288 3.40 16.00 10.69
N GLU A 289 3.74 17.27 10.70
CA GLU A 289 3.88 18.09 9.49
C GLU A 289 4.98 17.63 8.54
N TRP A 290 5.91 16.80 9.01
CA TRP A 290 7.02 16.27 8.21
C TRP A 290 6.83 14.79 7.83
N PHE A 291 5.59 14.29 7.83
CA PHE A 291 5.33 12.90 7.46
C PHE A 291 5.94 12.51 6.10
N SER A 292 6.02 13.45 5.16
CA SER A 292 6.56 13.24 3.81
C SER A 292 8.03 12.82 3.79
N THR A 293 8.81 13.16 4.82
CA THR A 293 10.23 12.79 4.96
C THR A 293 10.48 11.64 5.93
N ALA A 294 9.46 11.19 6.66
CA ALA A 294 9.58 10.10 7.62
C ALA A 294 10.09 8.77 7.02
N PRO A 295 9.84 8.43 5.73
CA PRO A 295 10.43 7.26 5.08
C PRO A 295 11.95 7.20 5.14
N ILE A 296 12.65 8.35 5.18
CA ILE A 296 14.12 8.42 5.28
C ILE A 296 14.57 7.74 6.57
N GLY A 297 14.05 8.18 7.72
CA GLY A 297 14.43 7.62 9.01
C GLY A 297 13.99 6.16 9.21
N ALA A 298 12.84 5.74 8.65
CA ALA A 298 12.44 4.33 8.67
C ALA A 298 13.38 3.47 7.82
N THR A 299 13.78 3.95 6.66
CA THR A 299 14.74 3.30 5.75
C THR A 299 16.10 3.13 6.40
N GLU A 300 16.66 4.19 6.98
CA GLU A 300 17.96 4.13 7.66
C GLU A 300 17.97 3.08 8.78
N LYS A 301 16.91 3.04 9.59
CA LYS A 301 16.75 2.04 10.64
C LYS A 301 16.63 0.62 10.09
N ALA A 302 15.88 0.42 8.99
CA ALA A 302 15.73 -0.88 8.36
C ALA A 302 17.06 -1.36 7.75
N LEU A 303 17.77 -0.49 7.04
CA LEU A 303 19.10 -0.78 6.47
C LEU A 303 20.12 -1.12 7.56
N ALA A 304 20.16 -0.35 8.64
CA ALA A 304 21.05 -0.62 9.78
C ALA A 304 20.80 -2.01 10.39
N LYS A 305 19.53 -2.38 10.61
CA LYS A 305 19.16 -3.72 11.10
C LYS A 305 19.49 -4.83 10.11
N ALA A 306 19.36 -4.58 8.81
CA ALA A 306 19.74 -5.52 7.76
C ALA A 306 21.26 -5.68 7.60
N GLY A 307 22.05 -4.73 8.09
CA GLY A 307 23.48 -4.62 7.82
C GLY A 307 23.76 -4.24 6.36
N TRP A 308 22.82 -3.53 5.71
CA TRP A 308 22.96 -3.15 4.30
C TRP A 308 23.30 -1.66 4.16
N ARG A 309 24.08 -1.36 3.14
CA ARG A 309 24.30 0.02 2.66
C ARG A 309 23.27 0.34 1.56
N VAL A 310 22.96 1.61 1.37
CA VAL A 310 22.02 2.10 0.32
C VAL A 310 22.39 1.53 -1.06
N GLY A 311 23.68 1.54 -1.41
CA GLY A 311 24.16 1.05 -2.72
C GLY A 311 23.99 -0.46 -2.95
N GLU A 312 23.75 -1.24 -1.89
CA GLU A 312 23.53 -2.70 -1.97
C GLU A 312 22.08 -3.08 -2.23
N VAL A 313 21.15 -2.11 -2.16
CA VAL A 313 19.75 -2.33 -2.49
C VAL A 313 19.59 -2.22 -4.01
N ASP A 314 19.06 -3.26 -4.61
CA ASP A 314 18.88 -3.33 -6.06
C ASP A 314 17.68 -2.52 -6.52
N LEU A 315 16.51 -2.69 -5.85
CA LEU A 315 15.26 -1.97 -6.17
C LEU A 315 14.60 -1.40 -4.92
N TRP A 316 13.90 -0.30 -5.13
CA TRP A 316 13.19 0.45 -4.11
C TRP A 316 11.73 0.62 -4.51
N GLU A 317 10.82 0.33 -3.59
CA GLU A 317 9.41 0.74 -3.68
C GLU A 317 9.14 1.79 -2.60
N VAL A 318 9.02 3.02 -3.02
CA VAL A 318 8.72 4.17 -2.15
C VAL A 318 7.34 4.70 -2.52
N ASN A 319 6.37 4.57 -1.63
CA ASN A 319 5.00 4.96 -1.96
C ASN A 319 4.91 6.45 -2.31
N GLU A 320 4.32 6.73 -3.46
CA GLU A 320 4.15 8.07 -4.02
C GLU A 320 2.84 8.70 -3.51
N ALA A 321 2.68 8.86 -2.17
CA ALA A 321 1.54 9.63 -1.66
C ALA A 321 1.51 11.03 -2.32
N PHE A 322 2.68 11.61 -2.50
CA PHE A 322 3.02 12.75 -3.34
C PHE A 322 4.38 12.48 -3.98
N ALA A 323 4.64 13.02 -5.17
CA ALA A 323 5.93 12.88 -5.85
C ALA A 323 7.11 13.35 -4.98
N VAL A 324 6.90 14.36 -4.14
CA VAL A 324 7.93 14.90 -3.21
C VAL A 324 8.41 13.88 -2.18
N VAL A 325 7.62 12.84 -1.84
CA VAL A 325 8.01 11.82 -0.85
C VAL A 325 9.19 10.97 -1.35
N PRO A 326 9.09 10.25 -2.49
CA PRO A 326 10.25 9.56 -3.04
C PRO A 326 11.36 10.52 -3.49
N MET A 327 11.03 11.73 -3.97
CA MET A 327 12.05 12.73 -4.32
C MET A 327 12.90 13.12 -3.12
N ALA A 328 12.31 13.34 -1.94
CA ALA A 328 13.05 13.65 -0.71
C ALA A 328 13.93 12.48 -0.28
N LEU A 329 13.42 11.25 -0.31
CA LEU A 329 14.20 10.06 0.01
C LEU A 329 15.38 9.88 -0.96
N MET A 330 15.15 10.01 -2.26
CA MET A 330 16.22 9.93 -3.27
C MET A 330 17.27 11.03 -3.05
N HIS A 331 16.84 12.23 -2.71
CA HIS A 331 17.75 13.36 -2.46
C HIS A 331 18.66 13.09 -1.25
N ASP A 332 18.09 12.65 -0.11
CA ASP A 332 18.85 12.52 1.13
C ASP A 332 19.71 11.25 1.15
N LEU A 333 19.15 10.12 0.72
CA LEU A 333 19.87 8.84 0.70
C LEU A 333 20.68 8.61 -0.58
N LYS A 334 20.66 9.53 -1.55
CA LYS A 334 21.36 9.42 -2.84
C LYS A 334 20.97 8.17 -3.62
N VAL A 335 19.67 7.80 -3.58
CA VAL A 335 19.14 6.67 -4.33
C VAL A 335 18.89 7.10 -5.78
N PRO A 336 19.42 6.38 -6.78
CA PRO A 336 19.17 6.68 -8.19
C PRO A 336 17.71 6.44 -8.57
N HIS A 337 17.12 7.34 -9.36
CA HIS A 337 15.70 7.27 -9.75
C HIS A 337 15.36 6.01 -10.58
N ASP A 338 16.31 5.49 -11.35
CA ASP A 338 16.13 4.27 -12.16
C ASP A 338 15.96 2.98 -11.34
N LYS A 339 16.29 3.04 -10.04
CA LYS A 339 16.05 1.96 -9.08
C LYS A 339 14.75 2.11 -8.29
N VAL A 340 14.08 3.26 -8.35
CA VAL A 340 12.88 3.58 -7.55
C VAL A 340 11.62 3.39 -8.39
N ASN A 341 10.64 2.64 -7.87
CA ASN A 341 9.32 2.46 -8.48
C ASN A 341 9.42 2.12 -9.98
N VAL A 342 10.16 1.08 -10.29
CA VAL A 342 10.52 0.72 -11.67
C VAL A 342 9.35 0.32 -12.55
N HIS A 343 8.19 0.06 -11.95
CA HIS A 343 6.92 -0.21 -12.63
C HIS A 343 5.89 0.92 -12.38
N GLY A 344 6.35 2.11 -12.00
CA GLY A 344 5.50 3.21 -11.55
C GLY A 344 5.02 3.02 -10.12
N GLY A 345 4.49 4.08 -9.53
CA GLY A 345 4.00 4.10 -8.16
C GLY A 345 2.60 4.74 -8.05
N ALA A 346 2.28 5.25 -6.87
CA ALA A 346 0.92 5.68 -6.55
C ALA A 346 0.43 6.92 -7.33
N CYS A 347 1.33 7.74 -7.88
CA CYS A 347 0.94 8.82 -8.81
C CYS A 347 0.28 8.27 -10.08
N ALA A 348 0.61 7.03 -10.46
CA ALA A 348 0.04 6.35 -11.62
C ALA A 348 -0.99 5.28 -11.25
N LEU A 349 -0.65 4.42 -10.26
CA LEU A 349 -1.43 3.23 -9.88
C LEU A 349 -2.50 3.55 -8.84
N GLY A 350 -2.30 4.62 -8.04
CA GLY A 350 -3.20 4.99 -6.97
C GLY A 350 -2.78 4.50 -5.58
N HIS A 351 -3.53 4.96 -4.55
CA HIS A 351 -3.19 4.77 -3.15
C HIS A 351 -4.39 4.35 -2.30
N PRO A 352 -4.89 3.11 -2.43
CA PRO A 352 -5.85 2.57 -1.47
C PRO A 352 -5.16 2.44 -0.11
N ILE A 353 -5.49 3.33 0.84
CA ILE A 353 -4.67 3.64 2.03
C ILE A 353 -4.26 2.38 2.79
N GLY A 354 -5.22 1.56 3.22
CA GLY A 354 -4.96 0.35 4.02
C GLY A 354 -4.22 -0.76 3.28
N SER A 355 -4.29 -0.77 1.94
CA SER A 355 -3.67 -1.77 1.08
C SER A 355 -2.24 -1.43 0.66
N SER A 356 -1.92 -0.15 0.52
CA SER A 356 -0.72 0.32 -0.20
C SER A 356 0.59 -0.24 0.34
N GLY A 357 0.71 -0.36 1.67
CA GLY A 357 1.91 -0.92 2.28
C GLY A 357 2.19 -2.38 1.86
N ALA A 358 1.15 -3.19 1.74
CA ALA A 358 1.26 -4.55 1.20
C ALA A 358 1.46 -4.56 -0.32
N ARG A 359 0.75 -3.68 -1.05
CA ARG A 359 0.87 -3.55 -2.51
C ARG A 359 2.30 -3.29 -2.95
N ILE A 360 3.00 -2.35 -2.32
CA ILE A 360 4.40 -2.05 -2.69
C ILE A 360 5.34 -3.23 -2.40
N MET A 361 5.10 -4.01 -1.35
CA MET A 361 5.88 -5.22 -1.07
C MET A 361 5.63 -6.29 -2.14
N VAL A 362 4.38 -6.51 -2.55
CA VAL A 362 4.03 -7.44 -3.63
C VAL A 362 4.71 -7.05 -4.93
N THR A 363 4.60 -5.78 -5.34
CA THR A 363 5.21 -5.27 -6.57
C THR A 363 6.75 -5.38 -6.52
N LEU A 364 7.37 -5.06 -5.37
CA LEU A 364 8.82 -5.17 -5.19
C LEU A 364 9.33 -6.60 -5.40
N ILE A 365 8.66 -7.60 -4.82
CA ILE A 365 9.02 -9.01 -4.96
C ILE A 365 8.98 -9.41 -6.44
N HIS A 366 7.89 -9.10 -7.13
CA HIS A 366 7.74 -9.47 -8.54
C HIS A 366 8.68 -8.69 -9.47
N ALA A 367 8.96 -7.42 -9.18
CA ALA A 367 9.92 -6.61 -9.93
C ALA A 367 11.37 -7.15 -9.79
N LEU A 368 11.77 -7.54 -8.58
CA LEU A 368 13.06 -8.19 -8.34
C LEU A 368 13.16 -9.51 -9.11
N GLN A 369 12.14 -10.36 -9.05
CA GLN A 369 12.10 -11.63 -9.79
C GLN A 369 12.22 -11.43 -11.30
N ALA A 370 11.44 -10.49 -11.85
CA ALA A 370 11.43 -10.22 -13.30
C ALA A 370 12.79 -9.71 -13.82
N ARG A 371 13.57 -9.05 -12.96
CA ARG A 371 14.87 -8.48 -13.31
C ARG A 371 16.06 -9.33 -12.89
N GLY A 372 15.85 -10.48 -12.23
CA GLY A 372 16.93 -11.33 -11.70
C GLY A 372 17.75 -10.65 -10.60
N LEU A 373 17.13 -9.72 -9.87
CA LEU A 373 17.73 -8.97 -8.76
C LEU A 373 17.31 -9.59 -7.42
N ARG A 374 17.97 -9.20 -6.31
CA ARG A 374 17.76 -9.90 -5.05
C ARG A 374 17.34 -9.03 -3.88
N LYS A 375 17.98 -7.87 -3.67
CA LYS A 375 17.78 -7.03 -2.50
C LYS A 375 16.82 -5.89 -2.79
N GLY A 376 15.74 -5.81 -2.05
CA GLY A 376 14.75 -4.75 -2.18
C GLY A 376 14.41 -4.08 -0.87
N LEU A 377 13.98 -2.83 -0.94
CA LEU A 377 13.46 -2.09 0.19
C LEU A 377 12.14 -1.42 -0.19
N ALA A 378 11.09 -1.69 0.59
CA ALA A 378 9.81 -1.02 0.49
C ALA A 378 9.62 -0.08 1.68
N THR A 379 9.16 1.15 1.44
CA THR A 379 8.87 2.13 2.49
C THR A 379 7.73 3.06 2.09
N LEU A 380 7.02 3.56 3.08
CA LEU A 380 5.97 4.57 2.85
C LEU A 380 5.82 5.52 4.03
N CYS A 381 5.45 6.75 3.70
CA CYS A 381 5.03 7.76 4.65
C CYS A 381 3.64 7.45 5.20
N ILE A 382 3.36 7.95 6.38
CA ILE A 382 2.12 7.72 7.11
C ILE A 382 1.67 9.05 7.71
N GLY A 383 0.40 9.40 7.53
CA GLY A 383 -0.20 10.57 8.19
C GLY A 383 0.02 10.52 9.70
N GLY A 384 0.31 11.68 10.30
CA GLY A 384 0.70 11.77 11.71
C GLY A 384 2.21 11.74 11.94
N GLY A 385 3.04 11.90 10.90
CA GLY A 385 4.50 12.01 11.03
C GLY A 385 5.24 10.70 11.09
N GLU A 386 4.66 9.60 10.60
CA GLU A 386 5.27 8.30 10.73
C GLU A 386 5.69 7.68 9.38
N ALA A 387 6.43 6.57 9.45
CA ALA A 387 6.78 5.72 8.31
C ALA A 387 7.05 4.27 8.74
N THR A 388 6.91 3.36 7.79
CA THR A 388 7.39 1.98 7.90
C THR A 388 8.34 1.65 6.74
N ALA A 389 9.29 0.76 6.99
CA ALA A 389 10.20 0.22 5.97
C ALA A 389 10.43 -1.28 6.20
N VAL A 390 10.52 -2.03 5.10
CA VAL A 390 10.81 -3.46 5.09
C VAL A 390 11.90 -3.75 4.07
N ALA A 391 12.98 -4.40 4.49
CA ALA A 391 14.03 -4.91 3.63
C ALA A 391 13.73 -6.38 3.29
N LEU A 392 13.69 -6.69 2.00
CA LEU A 392 13.39 -8.01 1.44
C LEU A 392 14.60 -8.55 0.68
N GLU A 393 14.79 -9.86 0.72
CA GLU A 393 15.77 -10.54 -0.13
C GLU A 393 15.13 -11.76 -0.79
N LEU A 394 15.24 -11.87 -2.13
CA LEU A 394 14.79 -13.06 -2.87
C LEU A 394 15.65 -14.28 -2.54
N ILE A 395 15.02 -15.44 -2.54
CA ILE A 395 15.64 -16.73 -2.21
C ILE A 395 15.78 -17.59 -3.48
#